data_37f2d47e1171ab45c0fc48dd5855960b
#
_entry.id   37f2d47e1171ab45c0fc48dd5855960b
#
_cell.length_a   1.000
_cell.length_b   1.000
_cell.length_c   1.000
_cell.angle_alpha   90.00
_cell.angle_beta   90.00
_cell.angle_gamma   90.00
#
_symmetry.space_group_name_H-M   'P 1'
#
loop_
_entity.id
_entity.type
_entity.pdbx_description
1 polymer ?
#
loop_
_entity_poly.entity_id
_entity_poly.type
_entity_poly.pdbx_seq_one_letter_code
_entity_poly.pdbx_strand_id
1 'polypeptide(L)'
;MMRRLRHRSEGSIAIARRFIRSVWAGGKSWAIAACLALALGDAQADGQDAVDRLTEARLAQVRRSIETFAGNRRAIAAPSDFRVVRANLHVHSELSHDSRGKIEAIVPAAKAAGTSVLLFTDHPSRQADVIDDGPQGIRDGVLLIPGAETKGMLVYPTHSLAPFEAAEPQELVTIVRNRGGHAFLSHLEERMDWELAGLSGVEIYNTHADFKKQPRLIAKLKDPLWLIKFTELLKRFPQETFSALQSYPDDYLRRWDELCRLRPHTGIAANDAHENIGVRIRLGDDDQVAIEDALGDPILKLNRGLVAPFLNIAPDAKPGDTLFRMQLDPYENSLRHAGTHLLVKRLSKEEVWDALEQGRAFVAFDWIADPTGFHVTLRASIEVHNGEAQGQTEVGGKRDWSPGLSIRGQSPLPATWRLIRDGIAIRETRGDEVAWEVTSPGAHRVELWLDVAGEPLPWILANPFYVRQPD
;
A
#
# COMPACT_ATOMS: atom_id res chain seq x y z
N MET A 1 43.04 -5.18 -34.04
CA MET A 1 42.75 -5.04 -32.61
C MET A 1 41.24 -5.10 -32.30
N MET A 2 40.33 -4.78 -33.22
CA MET A 2 38.87 -4.79 -32.97
C MET A 2 38.18 -6.18 -33.00
N ARG A 3 38.75 -7.21 -33.58
CA ARG A 3 38.16 -8.56 -33.64
C ARG A 3 38.30 -9.39 -32.35
N ARG A 4 39.28 -9.07 -31.49
CA ARG A 4 39.45 -9.78 -30.21
C ARG A 4 38.53 -9.29 -29.05
N LEU A 5 37.94 -8.11 -29.18
CA LEU A 5 37.03 -7.56 -28.19
C LEU A 5 35.58 -8.07 -28.34
N ARG A 6 35.15 -8.41 -29.58
CA ARG A 6 33.80 -8.97 -29.80
C ARG A 6 33.66 -10.41 -29.28
N HIS A 7 34.67 -11.26 -29.39
CA HIS A 7 34.62 -12.65 -28.89
C HIS A 7 34.60 -12.76 -27.36
N ARG A 8 35.13 -11.77 -26.62
CA ARG A 8 35.05 -11.78 -25.16
C ARG A 8 33.67 -11.37 -24.64
N SER A 9 32.96 -10.48 -25.33
CA SER A 9 31.61 -10.05 -24.93
C SER A 9 30.54 -11.13 -25.15
N GLU A 10 30.64 -11.88 -26.24
CA GLU A 10 29.69 -12.96 -26.57
C GLU A 10 29.83 -14.17 -25.63
N GLY A 11 31.04 -14.51 -25.20
CA GLY A 11 31.29 -15.56 -24.22
C GLY A 11 30.73 -15.21 -22.82
N SER A 12 30.88 -13.96 -22.40
CA SER A 12 30.38 -13.48 -21.10
C SER A 12 28.86 -13.45 -21.06
N ILE A 13 28.21 -13.06 -22.15
CA ILE A 13 26.73 -13.05 -22.27
C ILE A 13 26.14 -14.46 -22.27
N ALA A 14 26.83 -15.43 -22.94
CA ALA A 14 26.40 -16.82 -22.94
C ALA A 14 26.53 -17.50 -21.59
N ILE A 15 27.55 -17.16 -20.81
CA ILE A 15 27.75 -17.65 -19.44
C ILE A 15 26.72 -17.04 -18.51
N ALA A 16 26.43 -15.75 -18.61
CA ALA A 16 25.38 -15.08 -17.82
C ALA A 16 23.98 -15.68 -18.09
N ARG A 17 23.66 -15.96 -19.36
CA ARG A 17 22.40 -16.61 -19.76
C ARG A 17 22.28 -18.05 -19.23
N ARG A 18 23.38 -18.81 -19.19
CA ARG A 18 23.40 -20.17 -18.64
C ARG A 18 23.33 -20.17 -17.13
N PHE A 19 23.96 -19.21 -16.46
CA PHE A 19 23.96 -18.98 -15.04
C PHE A 19 22.54 -18.75 -14.51
N ILE A 20 21.77 -17.88 -15.11
CA ILE A 20 20.45 -17.49 -14.63
C ILE A 20 19.38 -18.52 -14.98
N ARG A 21 19.53 -19.25 -16.10
CA ARG A 21 18.64 -20.40 -16.38
C ARG A 21 18.78 -21.53 -15.34
N SER A 22 19.95 -21.73 -14.73
CA SER A 22 20.14 -22.73 -13.67
C SER A 22 19.61 -22.25 -12.31
N VAL A 23 19.68 -20.95 -12.01
CA VAL A 23 19.16 -20.34 -10.79
C VAL A 23 17.63 -20.50 -10.70
N TRP A 24 16.93 -20.45 -11.85
CA TRP A 24 15.47 -20.53 -11.92
C TRP A 24 14.92 -21.96 -12.18
N ALA A 25 15.77 -22.92 -12.54
CA ALA A 25 15.34 -24.30 -12.80
C ALA A 25 15.22 -25.17 -11.55
N GLY A 26 15.78 -24.76 -10.42
CA GLY A 26 15.70 -25.43 -9.13
C GLY A 26 14.47 -24.98 -8.32
N GLY A 27 13.31 -25.50 -8.68
CA GLY A 27 12.04 -25.12 -8.05
C GLY A 27 11.96 -25.48 -6.58
N LYS A 28 12.23 -24.51 -5.73
CA LYS A 28 11.81 -24.45 -4.31
C LYS A 28 12.00 -23.04 -3.75
N SER A 29 11.24 -22.07 -4.25
CA SER A 29 11.01 -20.82 -3.53
C SER A 29 9.53 -20.49 -3.69
N TRP A 30 8.74 -20.77 -2.66
CA TRP A 30 7.29 -20.61 -2.66
C TRP A 30 6.86 -19.14 -2.75
N ALA A 31 7.70 -18.21 -2.31
CA ALA A 31 7.42 -16.77 -2.41
C ALA A 31 7.37 -16.25 -3.84
N ILE A 32 8.16 -16.84 -4.75
CA ILE A 32 8.12 -16.51 -6.19
C ILE A 32 7.12 -17.42 -6.93
N ALA A 33 6.87 -18.65 -6.44
CA ALA A 33 5.94 -19.59 -7.06
C ALA A 33 4.46 -19.28 -6.78
N ALA A 34 4.13 -18.68 -5.66
CA ALA A 34 2.76 -18.23 -5.36
C ALA A 34 2.30 -17.11 -6.32
N CYS A 35 3.21 -16.32 -6.89
CA CYS A 35 2.90 -15.33 -7.93
C CYS A 35 2.69 -15.93 -9.34
N LEU A 36 2.84 -17.25 -9.53
CA LEU A 36 2.93 -17.87 -10.87
C LEU A 36 1.71 -18.68 -11.31
N ALA A 37 0.74 -18.91 -10.47
CA ALA A 37 -0.45 -19.70 -10.80
C ALA A 37 -1.69 -18.84 -10.72
N LEU A 38 -2.10 -18.17 -11.76
CA LEU A 38 -3.44 -17.69 -12.09
C LEU A 38 -3.38 -16.33 -12.84
N ALA A 39 -3.02 -16.37 -14.09
CA ALA A 39 -3.26 -15.23 -14.98
C ALA A 39 -3.68 -15.75 -16.36
N LEU A 40 -4.93 -16.10 -16.48
CA LEU A 40 -5.70 -16.11 -17.73
C LEU A 40 -7.05 -15.51 -17.41
N GLY A 41 -7.13 -14.21 -17.53
CA GLY A 41 -8.37 -13.44 -17.46
C GLY A 41 -8.12 -12.10 -18.11
N ASP A 42 -8.77 -11.85 -19.24
CA ASP A 42 -8.75 -10.57 -19.94
C ASP A 42 -9.23 -9.45 -19.02
N ALA A 43 -8.35 -8.51 -18.72
CA ALA A 43 -8.73 -7.21 -18.18
C ALA A 43 -7.97 -6.14 -18.96
N GLN A 44 -8.64 -5.54 -19.89
CA GLN A 44 -8.24 -4.27 -20.49
C GLN A 44 -8.47 -3.16 -19.46
N ALA A 45 -7.41 -2.71 -18.81
CA ALA A 45 -7.40 -1.44 -18.10
C ALA A 45 -6.73 -0.40 -19.01
N ASP A 46 -7.41 0.71 -19.28
CA ASP A 46 -6.91 1.88 -20.05
C ASP A 46 -5.80 2.64 -19.31
N GLY A 47 -4.75 1.97 -18.86
CA GLY A 47 -3.57 2.55 -18.23
C GLY A 47 -2.28 2.06 -18.87
N GLN A 48 -1.21 2.85 -18.82
CA GLN A 48 0.09 2.39 -19.25
C GLN A 48 0.55 1.22 -18.39
N ASP A 49 1.02 0.12 -19.02
CA ASP A 49 1.62 -1.02 -18.33
C ASP A 49 2.84 -0.58 -17.52
N ALA A 50 3.08 -1.19 -16.35
CA ALA A 50 4.20 -0.84 -15.49
C ALA A 50 5.55 -0.88 -16.21
N VAL A 51 5.77 -1.83 -17.15
CA VAL A 51 7.01 -1.92 -17.94
C VAL A 51 7.21 -0.69 -18.82
N ASP A 52 6.13 -0.13 -19.36
CA ASP A 52 6.19 1.06 -20.23
C ASP A 52 6.48 2.33 -19.39
N ARG A 53 6.08 2.36 -18.13
CA ARG A 53 6.42 3.40 -17.15
C ARG A 53 7.87 3.30 -16.66
N LEU A 54 8.48 2.10 -16.68
CA LEU A 54 9.83 1.81 -16.19
C LEU A 54 10.92 2.15 -17.25
N THR A 55 10.88 3.38 -17.73
CA THR A 55 11.94 3.97 -18.57
C THR A 55 12.54 5.18 -17.85
N GLU A 56 13.85 5.42 -18.03
CA GLU A 56 14.53 6.55 -17.39
C GLU A 56 13.85 7.89 -17.71
N ALA A 57 13.49 8.11 -18.97
CA ALA A 57 12.82 9.33 -19.40
C ALA A 57 11.47 9.53 -18.71
N ARG A 58 10.67 8.46 -18.57
CA ARG A 58 9.37 8.50 -17.92
C ARG A 58 9.51 8.73 -16.41
N LEU A 59 10.39 8.00 -15.73
CA LEU A 59 10.62 8.17 -14.29
C LEU A 59 11.13 9.57 -13.95
N ALA A 60 12.00 10.15 -14.80
CA ALA A 60 12.43 11.54 -14.65
C ALA A 60 11.30 12.55 -14.88
N GLN A 61 10.34 12.27 -15.76
CA GLN A 61 9.15 13.12 -15.93
C GLN A 61 8.23 13.00 -14.70
N VAL A 62 8.02 11.79 -14.17
CA VAL A 62 7.25 11.55 -12.95
C VAL A 62 7.86 12.34 -11.78
N ARG A 63 9.18 12.25 -11.58
CA ARG A 63 9.89 13.02 -10.54
C ARG A 63 9.65 14.53 -10.67
N ARG A 64 9.75 15.08 -11.89
CA ARG A 64 9.46 16.50 -12.12
C ARG A 64 8.00 16.87 -11.78
N SER A 65 7.05 15.98 -12.06
CA SER A 65 5.64 16.20 -11.67
C SER A 65 5.50 16.28 -10.15
N ILE A 66 6.11 15.34 -9.42
CA ILE A 66 6.11 15.30 -7.95
C ILE A 66 6.75 16.57 -7.36
N GLU A 67 7.91 16.97 -7.88
CA GLU A 67 8.60 18.22 -7.48
C GLU A 67 7.74 19.46 -7.75
N THR A 68 7.03 19.48 -8.88
CA THR A 68 6.10 20.57 -9.24
C THR A 68 4.91 20.61 -8.28
N PHE A 69 4.34 19.44 -7.93
CA PHE A 69 3.26 19.38 -6.94
C PHE A 69 3.73 19.87 -5.57
N ALA A 70 4.90 19.43 -5.13
CA ALA A 70 5.47 19.87 -3.85
C ALA A 70 5.68 21.39 -3.81
N GLY A 71 6.16 22.01 -4.91
CA GLY A 71 6.38 23.45 -5.02
C GLY A 71 5.09 24.28 -5.12
N ASN A 72 4.01 23.70 -5.67
CA ASN A 72 2.74 24.38 -5.89
C ASN A 72 1.70 24.13 -4.77
N ARG A 73 2.04 23.28 -3.82
CA ARG A 73 1.16 22.93 -2.72
C ARG A 73 0.85 24.13 -1.84
N ARG A 74 -0.43 24.36 -1.58
CA ARG A 74 -0.89 25.44 -0.69
C ARG A 74 -1.14 24.94 0.71
N ALA A 75 -0.80 25.74 1.72
CA ALA A 75 -1.20 25.46 3.09
C ALA A 75 -2.68 25.78 3.26
N ILE A 76 -3.45 24.80 3.71
CA ILE A 76 -4.89 24.95 4.01
C ILE A 76 -5.09 24.61 5.48
N ALA A 77 -5.76 25.47 6.22
CA ALA A 77 -6.17 25.20 7.59
C ALA A 77 -7.33 24.22 7.60
N ALA A 78 -7.24 23.18 8.43
CA ALA A 78 -8.34 22.25 8.60
C ALA A 78 -9.56 22.97 9.21
N PRO A 79 -10.77 22.79 8.66
CA PRO A 79 -11.97 23.47 9.15
C PRO A 79 -12.60 22.75 10.38
N SER A 80 -11.90 21.82 11.01
CA SER A 80 -12.42 20.98 12.09
C SER A 80 -11.40 20.81 13.23
N ASP A 81 -11.88 20.32 14.39
CA ASP A 81 -11.02 20.00 15.55
C ASP A 81 -10.17 18.73 15.35
N PHE A 82 -10.36 18.05 14.22
CA PHE A 82 -9.57 16.89 13.86
C PHE A 82 -8.27 17.29 13.18
N ARG A 83 -7.20 16.61 13.56
CA ARG A 83 -5.95 16.58 12.79
C ARG A 83 -5.89 15.31 11.97
N VAL A 84 -5.26 15.38 10.83
CA VAL A 84 -4.99 14.21 9.98
C VAL A 84 -3.69 13.56 10.43
N VAL A 85 -3.73 12.24 10.67
CA VAL A 85 -2.54 11.41 10.91
C VAL A 85 -2.49 10.31 9.86
N ARG A 86 -1.31 10.08 9.31
CA ARG A 86 -1.08 9.02 8.34
C ARG A 86 -0.85 7.70 9.05
N ALA A 87 -1.58 6.68 8.63
CA ALA A 87 -1.49 5.31 9.12
C ALA A 87 -1.22 4.33 7.97
N ASN A 88 -0.41 3.30 8.25
CA ASN A 88 -0.29 2.12 7.41
C ASN A 88 -0.85 0.93 8.18
N LEU A 89 -1.83 0.22 7.59
CA LEU A 89 -2.63 -0.78 8.28
C LEU A 89 -2.30 -2.23 7.90
N HIS A 90 -1.41 -2.48 6.96
CA HIS A 90 -1.00 -3.81 6.55
C HIS A 90 0.53 -3.85 6.47
N VAL A 91 1.16 -4.25 7.58
CA VAL A 91 2.62 -4.22 7.75
C VAL A 91 3.05 -5.45 8.54
N HIS A 92 4.04 -6.16 8.03
CA HIS A 92 4.62 -7.35 8.66
C HIS A 92 5.98 -7.06 9.26
N SER A 93 6.28 -7.69 10.38
CA SER A 93 7.56 -7.60 11.08
C SER A 93 8.26 -8.96 11.12
N GLU A 94 9.38 -9.05 11.84
CA GLU A 94 10.08 -10.32 12.06
C GLU A 94 9.28 -11.38 12.86
N LEU A 95 8.12 -11.03 13.41
CA LEU A 95 7.19 -11.98 14.03
C LEU A 95 6.44 -12.80 12.98
N SER A 96 6.34 -12.30 11.76
CA SER A 96 5.74 -12.99 10.63
C SER A 96 6.75 -13.95 9.98
N HIS A 97 6.28 -15.11 9.52
CA HIS A 97 7.16 -16.13 8.90
C HIS A 97 7.80 -15.66 7.59
N ASP A 98 7.21 -14.69 6.92
CA ASP A 98 7.55 -14.18 5.58
C ASP A 98 8.15 -12.77 5.59
N SER A 99 8.51 -12.25 6.75
CA SER A 99 9.25 -10.99 6.91
C SER A 99 10.46 -11.17 7.82
N ARG A 100 11.44 -10.27 7.71
CA ARG A 100 12.60 -10.18 8.59
C ARG A 100 12.79 -8.76 9.11
N GLY A 101 11.77 -7.93 8.93
CA GLY A 101 11.78 -6.52 9.32
C GLY A 101 11.79 -6.36 10.84
N LYS A 102 12.87 -5.79 11.37
CA LYS A 102 12.95 -5.44 12.78
C LYS A 102 12.32 -4.09 13.05
N ILE A 103 11.71 -3.94 14.21
CA ILE A 103 11.06 -2.67 14.60
C ILE A 103 12.03 -1.50 14.55
N GLU A 104 13.32 -1.74 14.87
CA GLU A 104 14.40 -0.74 14.80
C GLU A 104 14.68 -0.25 13.38
N ALA A 105 14.28 -0.99 12.35
CA ALA A 105 14.36 -0.59 10.94
C ALA A 105 13.01 -0.05 10.43
N ILE A 106 11.89 -0.67 10.82
CA ILE A 106 10.55 -0.29 10.36
C ILE A 106 10.15 1.10 10.87
N VAL A 107 10.41 1.43 12.15
CA VAL A 107 10.02 2.73 12.71
C VAL A 107 10.74 3.91 12.05
N PRO A 108 12.07 3.89 11.83
CA PRO A 108 12.73 4.94 11.04
C PRO A 108 12.21 5.05 9.60
N ALA A 109 11.93 3.93 8.93
CA ALA A 109 11.35 3.91 7.59
C ALA A 109 9.95 4.55 7.57
N ALA A 110 9.12 4.26 8.57
CA ALA A 110 7.81 4.87 8.73
C ALA A 110 7.90 6.39 8.92
N LYS A 111 8.83 6.85 9.76
CA LYS A 111 9.07 8.30 9.94
C LYS A 111 9.53 8.97 8.64
N ALA A 112 10.46 8.36 7.91
CA ALA A 112 10.93 8.85 6.62
C ALA A 112 9.79 8.88 5.58
N ALA A 113 8.85 7.94 5.66
CA ALA A 113 7.63 7.91 4.85
C ALA A 113 6.55 8.90 5.33
N GLY A 114 6.70 9.56 6.49
CA GLY A 114 5.70 10.45 7.07
C GLY A 114 4.56 9.75 7.80
N THR A 115 4.71 8.46 8.12
CA THR A 115 3.73 7.66 8.84
C THR A 115 3.79 7.95 10.34
N SER A 116 2.63 8.18 10.96
CA SER A 116 2.48 8.41 12.40
C SER A 116 1.88 7.23 13.15
N VAL A 117 1.25 6.30 12.44
CA VAL A 117 0.60 5.11 13.02
C VAL A 117 0.95 3.88 12.18
N LEU A 118 1.46 2.83 12.82
CA LEU A 118 1.64 1.51 12.22
C LEU A 118 0.71 0.51 12.90
N LEU A 119 -0.14 -0.12 12.12
CA LEU A 119 -0.93 -1.27 12.54
C LEU A 119 -0.29 -2.51 11.92
N PHE A 120 0.34 -3.34 12.77
CA PHE A 120 0.97 -4.57 12.34
C PHE A 120 -0.06 -5.65 12.08
N THR A 121 0.28 -6.56 11.17
CA THR A 121 -0.59 -7.66 10.74
C THR A 121 0.22 -8.94 10.55
N ASP A 122 1.16 -9.18 11.47
CA ASP A 122 1.99 -10.37 11.44
C ASP A 122 1.14 -11.65 11.39
N HIS A 123 1.57 -12.63 10.60
CA HIS A 123 0.90 -13.92 10.53
C HIS A 123 1.03 -14.68 11.86
N PRO A 124 -0.08 -15.14 12.48
CA PRO A 124 -0.02 -15.92 13.71
C PRO A 124 0.84 -17.17 13.55
N SER A 125 1.67 -17.42 14.55
CA SER A 125 2.54 -18.59 14.59
C SER A 125 2.51 -19.25 15.98
N ARG A 126 3.09 -20.45 16.09
CA ARG A 126 3.23 -21.12 17.39
C ARG A 126 4.43 -20.61 18.19
N GLN A 127 5.31 -19.82 17.57
CA GLN A 127 6.53 -19.30 18.18
C GLN A 127 6.31 -18.00 18.94
N ALA A 128 5.33 -17.19 18.53
CA ALA A 128 5.05 -15.88 19.12
C ALA A 128 3.55 -15.57 19.05
N ASP A 129 3.03 -14.93 20.09
CA ASP A 129 1.71 -14.32 20.05
C ASP A 129 1.84 -12.93 19.43
N VAL A 130 1.46 -12.81 18.17
CA VAL A 130 1.61 -11.55 17.40
C VAL A 130 0.83 -10.36 18.01
N ILE A 131 -0.08 -10.63 18.93
CA ILE A 131 -0.85 -9.59 19.63
C ILE A 131 -0.15 -9.20 20.94
N ASP A 132 0.11 -10.17 21.83
CA ASP A 132 0.67 -9.90 23.16
C ASP A 132 2.18 -9.60 23.09
N ASP A 133 2.92 -10.26 22.19
CA ASP A 133 4.33 -10.02 21.93
C ASP A 133 4.57 -8.93 20.87
N GLY A 134 3.50 -8.49 20.20
CA GLY A 134 3.55 -7.56 19.07
C GLY A 134 3.98 -6.15 19.48
N PRO A 135 4.53 -5.38 18.51
CA PRO A 135 4.97 -4.02 18.76
C PRO A 135 3.81 -3.12 19.18
N GLN A 136 3.95 -2.43 20.30
CA GLN A 136 2.91 -1.54 20.83
C GLN A 136 3.45 -0.29 21.52
N GLY A 137 2.60 0.73 21.60
CA GLY A 137 2.94 2.00 22.23
C GLY A 137 3.60 2.98 21.26
N ILE A 138 4.11 4.09 21.77
CA ILE A 138 4.75 5.13 20.94
C ILE A 138 6.26 4.93 20.95
N ARG A 139 6.86 4.79 19.77
CA ARG A 139 8.31 4.76 19.54
C ARG A 139 8.68 5.86 18.55
N ASP A 140 9.57 6.74 18.95
CA ASP A 140 10.07 7.85 18.11
C ASP A 140 8.96 8.70 17.46
N GLY A 141 7.82 8.84 18.14
CA GLY A 141 6.66 9.60 17.66
C GLY A 141 5.71 8.81 16.74
N VAL A 142 5.99 7.52 16.48
CA VAL A 142 5.10 6.61 15.75
C VAL A 142 4.34 5.74 16.74
N LEU A 143 3.01 5.73 16.63
CA LEU A 143 2.12 4.85 17.39
C LEU A 143 2.11 3.46 16.75
N LEU A 144 2.48 2.44 17.50
CA LEU A 144 2.52 1.03 17.09
C LEU A 144 1.33 0.29 17.71
N ILE A 145 0.61 -0.45 16.89
CA ILE A 145 -0.58 -1.21 17.28
C ILE A 145 -0.44 -2.62 16.73
N PRO A 146 -0.44 -3.68 17.58
CA PRO A 146 -0.37 -5.05 17.12
C PRO A 146 -1.71 -5.51 16.55
N GLY A 147 -1.64 -6.42 15.59
CA GLY A 147 -2.74 -7.09 14.94
C GLY A 147 -2.25 -8.34 14.22
N ALA A 148 -3.10 -8.95 13.44
CA ALA A 148 -2.78 -10.16 12.69
C ALA A 148 -3.45 -10.16 11.32
N GLU A 149 -2.74 -10.69 10.31
CA GLU A 149 -3.36 -11.16 9.10
C GLU A 149 -3.65 -12.64 9.24
N THR A 150 -4.93 -12.98 9.25
CA THR A 150 -5.39 -14.37 9.41
C THR A 150 -6.75 -14.58 8.77
N LYS A 151 -6.96 -15.76 8.21
CA LYS A 151 -8.25 -16.18 7.64
C LYS A 151 -8.84 -15.17 6.65
N GLY A 152 -7.98 -14.51 5.86
CA GLY A 152 -8.37 -13.53 4.85
C GLY A 152 -8.77 -12.17 5.40
N MET A 153 -8.35 -11.84 6.60
CA MET A 153 -8.69 -10.58 7.28
C MET A 153 -7.47 -9.97 7.97
N LEU A 154 -7.46 -8.65 8.04
CA LEU A 154 -6.66 -7.91 8.99
C LEU A 154 -7.49 -7.76 10.25
N VAL A 155 -7.03 -8.30 11.35
CA VAL A 155 -7.72 -8.24 12.64
C VAL A 155 -6.85 -7.51 13.67
N TYR A 156 -7.45 -6.57 14.39
CA TYR A 156 -6.79 -5.79 15.43
C TYR A 156 -7.55 -6.00 16.75
N PRO A 157 -7.32 -7.13 17.41
CA PRO A 157 -7.99 -7.46 18.66
C PRO A 157 -7.39 -6.67 19.82
N THR A 158 -8.05 -6.70 20.96
CA THR A 158 -7.55 -6.11 22.21
C THR A 158 -6.77 -7.11 23.07
N HIS A 159 -6.81 -8.41 22.74
CA HIS A 159 -6.18 -9.50 23.46
C HIS A 159 -5.79 -10.62 22.49
N SER A 160 -4.92 -11.52 22.93
CA SER A 160 -4.49 -12.70 22.20
C SER A 160 -5.60 -13.43 21.43
N LEU A 161 -5.27 -13.86 20.22
CA LEU A 161 -6.13 -14.70 19.37
C LEU A 161 -5.83 -16.21 19.52
N ALA A 162 -4.79 -16.59 20.26
CA ALA A 162 -4.39 -17.99 20.41
C ALA A 162 -5.53 -18.93 20.84
N PRO A 163 -6.46 -18.53 21.75
CA PRO A 163 -7.61 -19.38 22.11
C PRO A 163 -8.61 -19.62 20.96
N PHE A 164 -8.50 -18.87 19.85
CA PHE A 164 -9.46 -18.83 18.74
C PHE A 164 -8.84 -19.23 17.40
N GLU A 165 -7.71 -19.93 17.42
CA GLU A 165 -7.02 -20.41 16.21
C GLU A 165 -7.93 -21.25 15.30
N ALA A 166 -8.85 -22.03 15.89
CA ALA A 166 -9.80 -22.87 15.17
C ALA A 166 -11.09 -22.15 14.72
N ALA A 167 -11.32 -20.88 15.12
CA ALA A 167 -12.54 -20.16 14.76
C ALA A 167 -12.65 -19.97 13.24
N GLU A 168 -13.87 -20.11 12.71
CA GLU A 168 -14.15 -19.79 11.31
C GLU A 168 -14.15 -18.27 11.08
N PRO A 169 -13.98 -17.76 9.84
CA PRO A 169 -13.86 -16.33 9.56
C PRO A 169 -14.97 -15.48 10.19
N GLN A 170 -16.23 -15.87 10.06
CA GLN A 170 -17.36 -15.13 10.63
C GLN A 170 -17.35 -15.14 12.17
N GLU A 171 -16.97 -16.25 12.78
CA GLU A 171 -16.83 -16.37 14.22
C GLU A 171 -15.72 -15.47 14.75
N LEU A 172 -14.57 -15.46 14.04
CA LEU A 172 -13.43 -14.61 14.40
C LEU A 172 -13.79 -13.12 14.34
N VAL A 173 -14.52 -12.67 13.31
CA VAL A 173 -15.05 -11.29 13.25
C VAL A 173 -15.89 -11.00 14.50
N THR A 174 -16.80 -11.89 14.84
CA THR A 174 -17.70 -11.73 16.00
C THR A 174 -16.91 -11.62 17.31
N ILE A 175 -15.90 -12.49 17.50
CA ILE A 175 -15.03 -12.48 18.68
C ILE A 175 -14.26 -11.15 18.79
N VAL A 176 -13.60 -10.74 17.70
CA VAL A 176 -12.80 -9.50 17.66
C VAL A 176 -13.68 -8.28 17.95
N ARG A 177 -14.81 -8.18 17.27
CA ARG A 177 -15.75 -7.04 17.42
C ARG A 177 -16.38 -6.95 18.79
N ASN A 178 -16.83 -8.07 19.36
CA ASN A 178 -17.42 -8.10 20.71
C ASN A 178 -16.43 -7.71 21.82
N ARG A 179 -15.14 -7.74 21.53
CA ARG A 179 -14.05 -7.34 22.42
C ARG A 179 -13.52 -5.93 22.12
N GLY A 180 -14.22 -5.14 21.29
CA GLY A 180 -13.84 -3.77 20.95
C GLY A 180 -12.68 -3.65 19.96
N GLY A 181 -12.37 -4.73 19.25
CA GLY A 181 -11.38 -4.74 18.16
C GLY A 181 -11.97 -4.44 16.79
N HIS A 182 -11.13 -4.40 15.78
CA HIS A 182 -11.51 -4.17 14.39
C HIS A 182 -11.13 -5.35 13.50
N ALA A 183 -11.93 -5.59 12.46
CA ALA A 183 -11.69 -6.58 11.42
C ALA A 183 -11.95 -5.97 10.05
N PHE A 184 -10.98 -6.10 9.13
CA PHE A 184 -11.07 -5.64 7.75
C PHE A 184 -10.86 -6.83 6.82
N LEU A 185 -11.62 -6.89 5.73
CA LEU A 185 -11.37 -7.90 4.70
C LEU A 185 -10.08 -7.54 3.96
N SER A 186 -9.11 -8.47 3.95
CA SER A 186 -7.84 -8.32 3.25
C SER A 186 -7.85 -9.03 1.90
N HIS A 187 -6.95 -8.64 1.00
CA HIS A 187 -6.81 -9.25 -0.33
C HIS A 187 -8.15 -9.44 -1.02
N LEU A 188 -8.84 -8.32 -1.20
CA LEU A 188 -10.21 -8.33 -1.72
C LEU A 188 -10.30 -9.03 -3.09
N GLU A 189 -9.21 -9.01 -3.90
CA GLU A 189 -9.13 -9.71 -5.19
C GLU A 189 -9.35 -11.23 -5.10
N GLU A 190 -9.11 -11.80 -3.92
CA GLU A 190 -9.30 -13.23 -3.65
C GLU A 190 -10.66 -13.54 -3.00
N ARG A 191 -11.42 -12.50 -2.59
CA ARG A 191 -12.59 -12.62 -1.70
C ARG A 191 -13.73 -11.69 -2.10
N MET A 192 -13.91 -11.46 -3.41
CA MET A 192 -14.91 -10.53 -3.94
C MET A 192 -16.36 -10.90 -3.56
N ASP A 193 -16.62 -12.17 -3.25
CA ASP A 193 -17.93 -12.69 -2.89
C ASP A 193 -18.17 -12.82 -1.37
N TRP A 194 -17.18 -12.45 -0.55
CA TRP A 194 -17.34 -12.56 0.91
C TRP A 194 -18.26 -11.49 1.48
N GLU A 195 -19.22 -11.94 2.31
CA GLU A 195 -20.20 -11.10 3.01
C GLU A 195 -20.22 -11.37 4.51
N LEU A 196 -19.09 -11.08 5.18
CA LEU A 196 -18.98 -11.27 6.62
C LEU A 196 -19.69 -10.15 7.37
N ALA A 197 -20.56 -10.53 8.32
CA ALA A 197 -21.26 -9.57 9.17
C ALA A 197 -20.33 -8.99 10.22
N GLY A 198 -20.43 -7.68 10.49
CA GLY A 198 -19.67 -7.01 11.55
C GLY A 198 -18.27 -6.54 11.17
N LEU A 199 -17.83 -6.69 9.92
CA LEU A 199 -16.59 -6.09 9.47
C LEU A 199 -16.58 -4.57 9.71
N SER A 200 -15.44 -4.03 10.15
CA SER A 200 -15.21 -2.58 10.24
C SER A 200 -15.04 -1.96 8.85
N GLY A 201 -14.50 -2.72 7.91
CA GLY A 201 -14.26 -2.25 6.55
C GLY A 201 -13.53 -3.27 5.70
N VAL A 202 -12.91 -2.77 4.61
CA VAL A 202 -12.20 -3.57 3.62
C VAL A 202 -10.99 -2.79 3.09
N GLU A 203 -10.00 -3.53 2.58
CA GLU A 203 -8.96 -2.93 1.74
C GLU A 203 -9.60 -2.43 0.44
N ILE A 204 -9.36 -1.15 0.10
CA ILE A 204 -9.80 -0.57 -1.18
C ILE A 204 -8.64 -0.37 -2.16
N TYR A 205 -7.44 -0.66 -1.72
CA TYR A 205 -6.22 -0.73 -2.49
C TYR A 205 -5.24 -1.67 -1.79
N ASN A 206 -4.54 -2.52 -2.56
CA ASN A 206 -3.49 -3.39 -2.06
C ASN A 206 -2.31 -3.40 -3.05
N THR A 207 -1.10 -3.05 -2.58
CA THR A 207 0.12 -2.97 -3.39
C THR A 207 0.52 -4.32 -3.97
N HIS A 208 0.31 -5.41 -3.21
CA HIS A 208 0.61 -6.76 -3.67
C HIS A 208 -0.32 -7.19 -4.81
N ALA A 209 -1.62 -6.83 -4.71
CA ALA A 209 -2.58 -7.10 -5.79
C ALA A 209 -2.20 -6.34 -7.08
N ASP A 210 -1.73 -5.10 -6.97
CA ASP A 210 -1.21 -4.35 -8.14
C ASP A 210 -0.01 -5.05 -8.76
N PHE A 211 0.93 -5.56 -7.95
CA PHE A 211 2.06 -6.33 -8.46
C PHE A 211 1.61 -7.61 -9.19
N LYS A 212 0.66 -8.36 -8.61
CA LYS A 212 0.08 -9.57 -9.25
C LYS A 212 -0.53 -9.27 -10.63
N LYS A 213 -1.10 -8.08 -10.82
CA LYS A 213 -1.70 -7.63 -12.09
C LYS A 213 -0.69 -7.22 -13.16
N GLN A 214 0.66 -7.37 -12.92
CA GLN A 214 1.71 -6.93 -13.83
C GLN A 214 2.48 -8.10 -14.48
N PRO A 215 1.85 -8.96 -15.33
CA PRO A 215 2.51 -10.15 -15.88
C PRO A 215 3.73 -9.84 -16.75
N ARG A 216 3.73 -8.69 -17.48
CA ARG A 216 4.89 -8.25 -18.27
C ARG A 216 6.06 -7.88 -17.37
N LEU A 217 5.82 -7.19 -16.24
CA LEU A 217 6.85 -6.85 -15.27
C LEU A 217 7.44 -8.12 -14.65
N ILE A 218 6.59 -9.05 -14.21
CA ILE A 218 7.01 -10.34 -13.63
C ILE A 218 7.86 -11.13 -14.63
N ALA A 219 7.49 -11.14 -15.93
CA ALA A 219 8.28 -11.77 -16.97
C ALA A 219 9.63 -11.06 -17.17
N LYS A 220 9.66 -9.72 -17.14
CA LYS A 220 10.89 -8.91 -17.28
C LYS A 220 11.86 -9.08 -16.12
N LEU A 221 11.37 -9.24 -14.90
CA LEU A 221 12.21 -9.52 -13.72
C LEU A 221 12.99 -10.85 -13.86
N LYS A 222 12.59 -11.74 -14.78
CA LYS A 222 13.31 -12.98 -15.13
C LYS A 222 14.40 -12.77 -16.18
N ASP A 223 14.48 -11.60 -16.83
CA ASP A 223 15.51 -11.27 -17.81
C ASP A 223 16.72 -10.60 -17.09
N PRO A 224 17.90 -11.24 -17.09
CA PRO A 224 19.07 -10.73 -16.40
C PRO A 224 19.55 -9.37 -16.85
N LEU A 225 19.49 -9.12 -18.16
CA LEU A 225 19.95 -7.85 -18.71
C LEU A 225 18.99 -6.72 -18.33
N TRP A 226 17.70 -7.03 -18.31
CA TRP A 226 16.69 -6.08 -17.84
C TRP A 226 16.81 -5.84 -16.33
N LEU A 227 17.11 -6.88 -15.54
CA LEU A 227 17.28 -6.76 -14.10
C LEU A 227 18.46 -5.83 -13.71
N ILE A 228 19.59 -5.91 -14.45
CA ILE A 228 20.72 -4.97 -14.26
C ILE A 228 20.25 -3.53 -14.49
N LYS A 229 19.55 -3.27 -15.61
CA LYS A 229 19.00 -1.95 -15.92
C LYS A 229 17.99 -1.50 -14.86
N PHE A 230 17.14 -2.39 -14.41
CA PHE A 230 16.13 -2.13 -13.38
C PHE A 230 16.77 -1.73 -12.04
N THR A 231 17.89 -2.38 -11.66
CA THR A 231 18.66 -2.01 -10.47
C THR A 231 19.18 -0.58 -10.54
N GLU A 232 19.62 -0.12 -11.71
CA GLU A 232 20.05 1.28 -11.88
C GLU A 232 18.86 2.27 -11.80
N LEU A 233 17.70 1.89 -12.31
CA LEU A 233 16.47 2.70 -12.15
C LEU A 233 16.07 2.80 -10.69
N LEU A 234 16.08 1.69 -9.94
CA LEU A 234 15.79 1.68 -8.50
C LEU A 234 16.74 2.58 -7.70
N LYS A 235 18.04 2.60 -8.02
CA LYS A 235 19.00 3.48 -7.35
C LYS A 235 18.74 4.96 -7.62
N ARG A 236 18.36 5.31 -8.84
CA ARG A 236 18.17 6.71 -9.27
C ARG A 236 16.78 7.25 -8.99
N PHE A 237 15.77 6.40 -9.06
CA PHE A 237 14.34 6.71 -8.94
C PHE A 237 13.65 5.71 -8.02
N PRO A 238 14.05 5.60 -6.73
CA PRO A 238 13.59 4.49 -5.87
C PRO A 238 12.07 4.47 -5.70
N GLN A 239 11.46 5.60 -5.38
CA GLN A 239 10.02 5.66 -5.16
C GLN A 239 9.23 5.58 -6.46
N GLU A 240 9.66 6.29 -7.50
CA GLU A 240 8.98 6.32 -8.79
C GLU A 240 9.01 4.94 -9.45
N THR A 241 10.11 4.19 -9.29
CA THR A 241 10.24 2.83 -9.80
C THR A 241 9.33 1.86 -9.03
N PHE A 242 9.31 1.95 -7.70
CA PHE A 242 8.40 1.17 -6.86
C PHE A 242 6.94 1.46 -7.22
N SER A 243 6.59 2.74 -7.34
CA SER A 243 5.22 3.20 -7.57
C SER A 243 4.74 3.11 -9.04
N ALA A 244 5.63 2.72 -9.97
CA ALA A 244 5.26 2.52 -11.38
C ALA A 244 4.19 1.45 -11.59
N LEU A 245 4.00 0.56 -10.61
CA LEU A 245 2.97 -0.50 -10.65
C LEU A 245 1.56 0.02 -10.30
N GLN A 246 1.40 1.22 -9.74
CA GLN A 246 0.09 1.72 -9.31
C GLN A 246 -0.94 1.70 -10.44
N SER A 247 -2.08 1.08 -10.18
CA SER A 247 -3.26 1.11 -11.03
C SER A 247 -4.49 1.66 -10.29
N TYR A 248 -5.54 2.04 -11.03
CA TYR A 248 -6.81 2.36 -10.41
C TYR A 248 -7.47 1.06 -9.93
N PRO A 249 -7.82 0.94 -8.63
CA PRO A 249 -8.32 -0.30 -8.06
C PRO A 249 -9.84 -0.49 -8.34
N ASP A 250 -10.24 -0.51 -9.60
CA ASP A 250 -11.64 -0.51 -10.03
C ASP A 250 -12.47 -1.64 -9.40
N ASP A 251 -11.94 -2.87 -9.40
CA ASP A 251 -12.62 -4.04 -8.84
C ASP A 251 -12.86 -3.89 -7.33
N TYR A 252 -11.84 -3.40 -6.60
CA TYR A 252 -11.92 -3.14 -5.17
C TYR A 252 -12.95 -2.07 -4.85
N LEU A 253 -12.90 -0.94 -5.57
CA LEU A 253 -13.80 0.19 -5.36
C LEU A 253 -15.24 -0.19 -5.70
N ARG A 254 -15.47 -0.95 -6.78
CA ARG A 254 -16.79 -1.46 -7.12
C ARG A 254 -17.35 -2.34 -6.00
N ARG A 255 -16.58 -3.31 -5.50
CA ARG A 255 -17.00 -4.17 -4.40
C ARG A 255 -17.24 -3.39 -3.11
N TRP A 256 -16.36 -2.45 -2.78
CA TRP A 256 -16.56 -1.57 -1.64
C TRP A 256 -17.83 -0.73 -1.74
N ASP A 257 -18.10 -0.14 -2.89
CA ASP A 257 -19.33 0.60 -3.15
C ASP A 257 -20.58 -0.27 -2.97
N GLU A 258 -20.55 -1.53 -3.40
CA GLU A 258 -21.64 -2.50 -3.16
C GLU A 258 -21.87 -2.74 -1.68
N LEU A 259 -20.80 -2.97 -0.90
CA LEU A 259 -20.85 -3.17 0.54
C LEU A 259 -21.37 -1.91 1.25
N CYS A 260 -20.91 -0.73 0.84
CA CYS A 260 -21.30 0.56 1.41
C CYS A 260 -22.77 0.91 1.19
N ARG A 261 -23.41 0.38 0.15
CA ARG A 261 -24.86 0.50 -0.04
C ARG A 261 -25.68 -0.27 1.01
N LEU A 262 -25.11 -1.35 1.55
CA LEU A 262 -25.79 -2.18 2.56
C LEU A 262 -25.60 -1.61 3.97
N ARG A 263 -24.39 -1.18 4.28
CA ARG A 263 -24.00 -0.61 5.59
C ARG A 263 -22.64 0.08 5.46
N PRO A 264 -22.27 0.96 6.41
CA PRO A 264 -20.95 1.57 6.42
C PRO A 264 -19.83 0.53 6.48
N HIS A 265 -18.83 0.72 5.61
CA HIS A 265 -17.57 -0.02 5.61
C HIS A 265 -16.44 0.97 5.38
N THR A 266 -15.48 1.01 6.29
CA THR A 266 -14.31 1.87 6.17
C THR A 266 -13.35 1.31 5.13
N GLY A 267 -13.06 2.09 4.10
CA GLY A 267 -12.03 1.77 3.10
C GLY A 267 -10.65 2.13 3.61
N ILE A 268 -9.70 1.21 3.52
CA ILE A 268 -8.31 1.40 3.94
C ILE A 268 -7.33 1.03 2.81
N ALA A 269 -6.10 1.60 2.86
CA ALA A 269 -5.00 1.19 2.00
C ALA A 269 -4.18 0.08 2.67
N ALA A 270 -3.81 -0.92 1.88
CA ALA A 270 -2.90 -1.98 2.26
C ALA A 270 -1.57 -1.83 1.51
N ASN A 271 -0.48 -1.67 2.26
CA ASN A 271 0.86 -1.69 1.69
C ASN A 271 1.38 -3.12 1.56
N ASP A 272 0.94 -4.00 2.46
CA ASP A 272 1.41 -5.39 2.55
C ASP A 272 2.94 -5.43 2.61
N ALA A 273 3.48 -4.62 3.53
CA ALA A 273 4.91 -4.29 3.57
C ALA A 273 5.68 -5.36 4.35
N HIS A 274 6.55 -6.10 3.65
CA HIS A 274 7.33 -7.21 4.20
C HIS A 274 8.85 -7.00 4.10
N GLU A 275 9.32 -6.22 3.14
CA GLU A 275 10.73 -6.17 2.70
C GLU A 275 11.29 -7.57 2.33
N ASN A 276 10.48 -8.38 1.66
CA ASN A 276 10.81 -9.78 1.33
C ASN A 276 11.05 -10.05 -0.16
N ILE A 277 10.93 -9.04 -1.03
CA ILE A 277 11.17 -9.18 -2.46
C ILE A 277 12.57 -8.67 -2.80
N GLY A 278 13.50 -9.59 -3.10
CA GLY A 278 14.87 -9.20 -3.41
C GLY A 278 15.82 -10.38 -3.59
N VAL A 279 17.08 -10.06 -3.82
CA VAL A 279 18.18 -11.03 -3.96
C VAL A 279 19.38 -10.55 -3.16
N ARG A 280 19.99 -11.47 -2.42
CA ARG A 280 21.23 -11.26 -1.71
C ARG A 280 22.29 -12.25 -2.19
N ILE A 281 23.50 -11.76 -2.46
CA ILE A 281 24.65 -12.58 -2.80
C ILE A 281 25.63 -12.49 -1.64
N ARG A 282 25.93 -13.63 -1.01
CA ARG A 282 26.77 -13.71 0.16
C ARG A 282 27.99 -14.59 -0.09
N LEU A 283 29.15 -14.17 0.41
CA LEU A 283 30.35 -15.01 0.38
C LEU A 283 30.17 -16.16 1.36
N GLY A 284 30.24 -17.39 0.87
CA GLY A 284 30.20 -18.61 1.66
C GLY A 284 31.60 -19.09 2.06
N ASP A 285 31.61 -20.23 2.76
CA ASP A 285 32.85 -20.99 3.02
C ASP A 285 33.30 -21.72 1.74
N ASP A 286 34.52 -22.25 1.74
CA ASP A 286 35.07 -23.11 0.69
C ASP A 286 35.00 -22.53 -0.75
N ASP A 287 35.33 -21.25 -0.88
CA ASP A 287 35.36 -20.53 -2.18
C ASP A 287 34.01 -20.57 -2.92
N GLN A 288 32.92 -20.60 -2.17
CA GLN A 288 31.55 -20.54 -2.70
C GLN A 288 30.91 -19.18 -2.51
N VAL A 289 29.90 -18.91 -3.30
CA VAL A 289 29.00 -17.76 -3.19
C VAL A 289 27.57 -18.28 -3.11
N ALA A 290 26.87 -17.90 -2.07
CA ALA A 290 25.46 -18.21 -1.89
C ALA A 290 24.60 -17.08 -2.49
N ILE A 291 23.67 -17.45 -3.34
CA ILE A 291 22.58 -16.58 -3.81
C ILE A 291 21.38 -16.95 -2.95
N GLU A 292 20.86 -15.95 -2.25
CA GLU A 292 19.75 -16.07 -1.31
C GLU A 292 18.63 -15.11 -1.74
N ASP A 293 17.38 -15.39 -1.37
CA ASP A 293 16.32 -14.42 -1.47
C ASP A 293 16.44 -13.32 -0.41
N ALA A 294 15.49 -12.39 -0.36
CA ALA A 294 15.51 -11.31 0.61
C ALA A 294 15.37 -11.81 2.07
N LEU A 295 14.73 -12.96 2.28
CA LEU A 295 14.55 -13.59 3.58
C LEU A 295 15.80 -14.32 4.09
N GLY A 296 16.75 -14.57 3.17
CA GLY A 296 17.98 -15.31 3.43
C GLY A 296 17.90 -16.79 3.12
N ASP A 297 16.80 -17.21 2.49
CA ASP A 297 16.66 -18.60 2.07
C ASP A 297 17.52 -18.90 0.83
N PRO A 298 18.25 -20.01 0.82
CA PRO A 298 19.20 -20.31 -0.24
C PRO A 298 18.48 -20.65 -1.56
N ILE A 299 18.80 -19.93 -2.63
CA ILE A 299 18.33 -20.19 -3.98
C ILE A 299 19.34 -21.10 -4.69
N LEU A 300 20.65 -20.75 -4.60
CA LEU A 300 21.71 -21.43 -5.33
C LEU A 300 23.08 -21.16 -4.68
N LYS A 301 23.99 -22.14 -4.76
CA LYS A 301 25.41 -21.97 -4.45
C LYS A 301 26.25 -22.13 -5.71
N LEU A 302 27.25 -21.27 -5.88
CA LEU A 302 28.15 -21.23 -7.04
C LEU A 302 29.59 -21.13 -6.58
N ASN A 303 30.52 -21.62 -7.42
CA ASN A 303 31.93 -21.38 -7.20
C ASN A 303 32.24 -19.89 -7.37
N ARG A 304 33.02 -19.31 -6.44
CA ARG A 304 33.45 -17.90 -6.45
C ARG A 304 34.10 -17.49 -7.75
N GLY A 305 34.94 -18.37 -8.33
CA GLY A 305 35.64 -18.11 -9.60
C GLY A 305 34.72 -17.86 -10.78
N LEU A 306 33.48 -18.42 -10.78
CA LEU A 306 32.49 -18.21 -11.81
C LEU A 306 31.80 -16.84 -11.73
N VAL A 307 31.67 -16.30 -10.54
CA VAL A 307 30.91 -15.05 -10.29
C VAL A 307 31.82 -13.84 -10.04
N ALA A 308 33.06 -14.04 -9.64
CA ALA A 308 34.03 -12.97 -9.38
C ALA A 308 34.20 -11.95 -10.52
N PRO A 309 34.15 -12.33 -11.82
CA PRO A 309 34.23 -11.36 -12.91
C PRO A 309 33.03 -10.38 -12.97
N PHE A 310 31.92 -10.70 -12.29
CA PHE A 310 30.67 -9.93 -12.31
C PHE A 310 30.39 -9.21 -11.00
N LEU A 311 31.12 -9.58 -9.93
CA LEU A 311 31.01 -9.00 -8.60
C LEU A 311 32.31 -8.32 -8.23
N ASN A 312 32.24 -7.10 -7.76
CA ASN A 312 33.39 -6.39 -7.24
C ASN A 312 33.66 -6.88 -5.80
N ILE A 313 34.29 -8.07 -5.69
CA ILE A 313 34.58 -8.70 -4.40
C ILE A 313 35.81 -8.02 -3.81
N ALA A 314 35.68 -7.39 -2.65
CA ALA A 314 36.79 -6.78 -1.93
C ALA A 314 37.85 -7.86 -1.59
N PRO A 315 39.16 -7.53 -1.67
CA PRO A 315 40.22 -8.50 -1.38
C PRO A 315 40.20 -9.06 0.04
N ASP A 316 39.64 -8.31 0.98
CA ASP A 316 39.52 -8.62 2.41
C ASP A 316 38.13 -9.18 2.80
N ALA A 317 37.27 -9.45 1.80
CA ALA A 317 35.94 -10.02 2.04
C ALA A 317 36.03 -11.40 2.70
N LYS A 318 35.22 -11.61 3.74
CA LYS A 318 35.17 -12.80 4.57
C LYS A 318 33.91 -13.63 4.32
N PRO A 319 33.94 -14.94 4.57
CA PRO A 319 32.74 -15.75 4.60
C PRO A 319 31.65 -15.12 5.48
N GLY A 320 30.44 -15.04 4.97
CA GLY A 320 29.32 -14.33 5.61
C GLY A 320 29.08 -12.91 5.08
N ASP A 321 30.06 -12.27 4.42
CA ASP A 321 29.90 -10.93 3.88
C ASP A 321 28.88 -10.90 2.73
N THR A 322 28.05 -9.87 2.73
CA THR A 322 27.10 -9.60 1.64
C THR A 322 27.84 -8.86 0.52
N LEU A 323 28.05 -9.54 -0.61
CA LEU A 323 28.71 -9.00 -1.79
C LEU A 323 27.78 -8.13 -2.65
N PHE A 324 26.50 -8.45 -2.64
CA PHE A 324 25.46 -7.72 -3.38
C PHE A 324 24.10 -7.91 -2.68
N ARG A 325 23.33 -6.83 -2.63
CA ARG A 325 21.92 -6.86 -2.19
C ARG A 325 21.08 -6.01 -3.12
N MET A 326 19.98 -6.55 -3.55
CA MET A 326 18.93 -5.83 -4.27
C MET A 326 17.61 -6.04 -3.51
N GLN A 327 17.02 -4.96 -3.06
CA GLN A 327 15.72 -4.93 -2.40
C GLN A 327 14.75 -4.19 -3.29
N LEU A 328 13.60 -4.79 -3.62
CA LEU A 328 12.60 -4.21 -4.50
C LEU A 328 11.50 -3.48 -3.73
N ASP A 329 11.24 -3.89 -2.50
CA ASP A 329 10.15 -3.45 -1.62
C ASP A 329 10.63 -2.94 -0.24
N PRO A 330 11.62 -2.01 -0.17
CA PRO A 330 12.06 -1.50 1.13
C PRO A 330 10.89 -0.84 1.85
N TYR A 331 10.82 -0.99 3.19
CA TYR A 331 9.73 -0.44 4.01
C TYR A 331 9.45 1.04 3.73
N GLU A 332 10.49 1.88 3.60
CA GLU A 332 10.30 3.31 3.32
C GLU A 332 9.48 3.54 2.05
N ASN A 333 9.80 2.84 0.96
CA ASN A 333 9.11 3.00 -0.32
C ASN A 333 7.70 2.43 -0.27
N SER A 334 7.55 1.26 0.35
CA SER A 334 6.25 0.61 0.52
C SER A 334 5.32 1.48 1.37
N LEU A 335 5.77 1.90 2.56
CA LEU A 335 4.97 2.72 3.46
C LEU A 335 4.65 4.10 2.87
N ARG A 336 5.56 4.69 2.06
CA ARG A 336 5.32 5.97 1.37
C ARG A 336 4.37 5.84 0.19
N HIS A 337 4.20 4.66 -0.39
CA HIS A 337 3.39 4.48 -1.59
C HIS A 337 1.95 4.93 -1.38
N ALA A 338 1.27 4.37 -0.39
CA ALA A 338 -0.09 4.74 -0.03
C ALA A 338 -0.27 4.73 1.49
N GLY A 339 -1.14 5.56 2.00
CA GLY A 339 -1.49 5.62 3.40
C GLY A 339 -2.99 5.81 3.62
N THR A 340 -3.49 5.32 4.75
CA THR A 340 -4.81 5.65 5.27
C THR A 340 -4.67 6.85 6.20
N HIS A 341 -5.24 7.97 5.83
CA HIS A 341 -5.22 9.20 6.61
C HIS A 341 -6.43 9.24 7.54
N LEU A 342 -6.19 9.21 8.84
CA LEU A 342 -7.22 9.19 9.88
C LEU A 342 -7.43 10.58 10.45
N LEU A 343 -8.69 10.97 10.63
CA LEU A 343 -9.09 12.21 11.29
C LEU A 343 -9.25 11.92 12.79
N VAL A 344 -8.31 12.37 13.61
CA VAL A 344 -8.21 12.13 15.04
C VAL A 344 -8.06 13.44 15.81
N LYS A 345 -8.51 13.51 17.06
CA LYS A 345 -8.29 14.68 17.93
C LYS A 345 -6.87 14.69 18.51
N ARG A 346 -6.34 13.51 18.84
CA ARG A 346 -4.98 13.29 19.37
C ARG A 346 -4.42 11.97 18.84
N LEU A 347 -3.09 11.80 18.92
CA LEU A 347 -2.45 10.54 18.57
C LEU A 347 -2.58 9.55 19.73
N SER A 348 -3.57 8.69 19.70
CA SER A 348 -3.76 7.60 20.66
C SER A 348 -4.50 6.44 19.99
N LYS A 349 -4.39 5.23 20.58
CA LYS A 349 -5.07 4.03 20.07
C LYS A 349 -6.59 4.21 20.04
N GLU A 350 -7.16 4.83 21.05
CA GLU A 350 -8.62 5.05 21.18
C GLU A 350 -9.13 5.97 20.06
N GLU A 351 -8.39 7.02 19.71
CA GLU A 351 -8.76 7.93 18.63
C GLU A 351 -8.61 7.27 17.25
N VAL A 352 -7.58 6.43 17.06
CA VAL A 352 -7.42 5.61 15.86
C VAL A 352 -8.58 4.63 15.73
N TRP A 353 -8.99 3.96 16.83
CA TRP A 353 -10.13 3.05 16.87
C TRP A 353 -11.42 3.76 16.50
N ASP A 354 -11.68 4.91 17.12
CA ASP A 354 -12.88 5.70 16.84
C ASP A 354 -12.90 6.22 15.39
N ALA A 355 -11.74 6.66 14.85
CA ALA A 355 -11.67 7.08 13.46
C ALA A 355 -11.97 5.92 12.48
N LEU A 356 -11.43 4.73 12.75
CA LEU A 356 -11.69 3.53 11.94
C LEU A 356 -13.15 3.07 12.05
N GLU A 357 -13.74 3.12 13.24
CA GLU A 357 -15.14 2.75 13.47
C GLU A 357 -16.12 3.69 12.75
N GLN A 358 -15.81 4.98 12.79
CA GLN A 358 -16.68 6.01 12.19
C GLN A 358 -16.39 6.23 10.70
N GLY A 359 -15.39 5.56 10.13
CA GLY A 359 -14.96 5.79 8.74
C GLY A 359 -14.35 7.19 8.51
N ARG A 360 -13.88 7.88 9.57
CA ARG A 360 -13.25 9.20 9.45
C ARG A 360 -11.83 9.04 8.90
N ALA A 361 -11.77 8.66 7.63
CA ALA A 361 -10.55 8.35 6.92
C ALA A 361 -10.63 8.63 5.43
N PHE A 362 -9.48 8.79 4.81
CA PHE A 362 -9.30 8.74 3.36
C PHE A 362 -7.98 8.01 3.02
N VAL A 363 -7.94 7.34 1.89
CA VAL A 363 -6.71 6.79 1.34
C VAL A 363 -6.05 7.84 0.46
N ALA A 364 -4.74 8.00 0.58
CA ALA A 364 -3.95 8.82 -0.34
C ALA A 364 -2.73 8.05 -0.85
N PHE A 365 -2.40 8.28 -2.12
CA PHE A 365 -1.16 7.86 -2.74
C PHE A 365 -0.10 8.93 -2.49
N ASP A 366 0.48 8.89 -1.30
CA ASP A 366 1.38 9.92 -0.77
C ASP A 366 2.66 10.09 -1.59
N TRP A 367 3.04 9.07 -2.34
CA TRP A 367 4.18 9.14 -3.24
C TRP A 367 3.98 10.17 -4.37
N ILE A 368 2.74 10.50 -4.72
CA ILE A 368 2.41 11.50 -5.76
C ILE A 368 2.52 12.91 -5.17
N ALA A 369 1.83 13.15 -4.05
CA ALA A 369 1.83 14.45 -3.38
C ALA A 369 1.34 14.30 -1.93
N ASP A 370 1.85 15.16 -1.03
CA ASP A 370 1.39 15.25 0.35
C ASP A 370 -0.04 15.83 0.40
N PRO A 371 -1.03 15.07 0.90
CA PRO A 371 -2.43 15.50 0.95
C PRO A 371 -2.76 16.40 2.14
N THR A 372 -1.79 16.81 2.96
CA THR A 372 -2.05 17.64 4.16
C THR A 372 -2.78 18.93 3.78
N GLY A 373 -3.92 19.18 4.41
CA GLY A 373 -4.83 20.27 4.08
C GLY A 373 -6.03 19.83 3.23
N PHE A 374 -6.01 18.61 2.65
CA PHE A 374 -7.22 18.08 2.04
C PHE A 374 -8.29 17.88 3.09
N HIS A 375 -9.49 18.35 2.79
CA HIS A 375 -10.68 18.05 3.57
C HIS A 375 -11.91 18.08 2.68
N VAL A 376 -12.87 17.26 3.04
CA VAL A 376 -14.20 17.20 2.45
C VAL A 376 -15.23 16.98 3.54
N THR A 377 -16.33 17.70 3.48
CA THR A 377 -17.39 17.69 4.51
C THR A 377 -18.75 17.72 3.87
N LEU A 378 -19.71 17.10 4.52
CA LEU A 378 -21.12 17.20 4.20
C LEU A 378 -21.75 18.30 5.08
N ARG A 379 -22.38 19.30 4.45
CA ARG A 379 -22.97 20.47 5.15
C ARG A 379 -24.43 20.63 4.80
N ALA A 380 -25.26 20.86 5.83
CA ALA A 380 -26.63 21.32 5.63
C ALA A 380 -26.65 22.82 5.34
N SER A 381 -27.69 23.31 4.69
CA SER A 381 -28.03 24.74 4.65
C SER A 381 -28.24 25.19 6.10
N ILE A 382 -27.60 26.32 6.46
CA ILE A 382 -27.44 26.76 7.83
C ILE A 382 -28.78 26.85 8.56
N GLU A 383 -28.96 26.01 9.57
CA GLU A 383 -29.79 26.37 10.71
C GLU A 383 -28.83 26.81 11.82
N VAL A 384 -28.74 28.11 12.02
CA VAL A 384 -28.08 28.71 13.19
C VAL A 384 -29.03 28.48 14.36
N HIS A 385 -28.82 27.40 15.14
CA HIS A 385 -29.43 27.25 16.44
C HIS A 385 -28.42 27.61 17.51
N ASN A 386 -28.68 28.65 18.27
CA ASN A 386 -27.87 29.13 19.40
C ASN A 386 -26.39 29.51 19.09
N GLY A 387 -26.10 30.05 17.94
CA GLY A 387 -24.75 30.59 17.61
C GLY A 387 -23.68 29.53 17.27
N GLU A 388 -24.01 28.25 17.31
CA GLU A 388 -23.13 27.17 16.86
C GLU A 388 -23.51 26.72 15.45
N ALA A 389 -22.52 26.62 14.57
CA ALA A 389 -22.68 26.08 13.22
C ALA A 389 -22.92 24.53 13.31
N GLN A 390 -24.14 24.16 13.71
CA GLN A 390 -24.55 22.75 13.68
C GLN A 390 -24.85 22.35 12.23
N GLY A 391 -23.94 21.68 11.57
CA GLY A 391 -24.24 21.23 10.21
C GLY A 391 -23.10 20.60 9.45
N GLN A 392 -21.92 20.41 10.03
CA GLN A 392 -20.80 19.76 9.37
C GLN A 392 -20.69 18.30 9.79
N THR A 393 -20.57 17.41 8.80
CA THR A 393 -20.34 15.97 8.99
C THR A 393 -19.04 15.62 8.26
N GLU A 394 -18.12 14.96 8.95
CA GLU A 394 -16.86 14.46 8.38
C GLU A 394 -17.10 13.20 7.53
N VAL A 395 -16.12 12.84 6.70
CA VAL A 395 -16.13 11.56 5.95
C VAL A 395 -16.46 10.40 6.87
N GLY A 396 -17.12 9.36 6.34
CA GLY A 396 -17.63 8.23 7.10
C GLY A 396 -18.96 8.51 7.80
N GLY A 397 -19.32 9.78 7.99
CA GLY A 397 -20.48 10.17 8.78
C GLY A 397 -21.83 9.90 8.09
N LYS A 398 -22.87 9.82 8.92
CA LYS A 398 -24.26 9.56 8.51
C LYS A 398 -25.10 10.81 8.69
N ARG A 399 -25.99 11.08 7.74
CA ARG A 399 -26.93 12.20 7.82
C ARG A 399 -28.20 11.91 7.04
N ASP A 400 -29.32 12.41 7.52
CA ASP A 400 -30.56 12.36 6.78
C ASP A 400 -30.54 13.40 5.65
N TRP A 401 -31.09 13.04 4.51
CA TRP A 401 -31.18 13.93 3.38
C TRP A 401 -32.13 15.10 3.67
N SER A 402 -31.73 16.28 3.28
CA SER A 402 -32.59 17.46 3.33
C SER A 402 -32.26 18.41 2.17
N PRO A 403 -33.20 19.25 1.71
CA PRO A 403 -32.92 20.28 0.72
C PRO A 403 -31.76 21.17 1.14
N GLY A 404 -30.85 21.49 0.20
CA GLY A 404 -29.69 22.32 0.47
C GLY A 404 -28.51 21.60 1.12
N LEU A 405 -28.59 20.28 1.33
CA LEU A 405 -27.43 19.48 1.74
C LEU A 405 -26.37 19.53 0.63
N SER A 406 -25.12 19.77 1.00
CA SER A 406 -24.02 19.93 0.04
C SER A 406 -22.73 19.27 0.52
N ILE A 407 -21.98 18.67 -0.41
CA ILE A 407 -20.60 18.25 -0.20
C ILE A 407 -19.70 19.41 -0.59
N ARG A 408 -18.83 19.81 0.34
CA ARG A 408 -17.83 20.86 0.14
C ARG A 408 -16.44 20.31 0.43
N GLY A 409 -15.48 20.65 -0.44
CA GLY A 409 -14.12 20.19 -0.28
C GLY A 409 -13.09 21.21 -0.73
N GLN A 410 -11.89 21.11 -0.13
CA GLN A 410 -10.69 21.85 -0.56
C GLN A 410 -9.51 20.89 -0.64
N SER A 411 -8.61 21.17 -1.57
CA SER A 411 -7.40 20.43 -1.85
C SER A 411 -6.18 21.35 -1.86
N PRO A 412 -5.03 20.91 -1.31
CA PRO A 412 -3.81 21.70 -1.35
C PRO A 412 -3.25 21.91 -2.78
N LEU A 413 -3.75 21.12 -3.75
CA LEU A 413 -3.39 21.20 -5.17
C LEU A 413 -4.66 21.23 -6.02
N PRO A 414 -4.64 21.95 -7.16
CA PRO A 414 -5.68 21.79 -8.16
C PRO A 414 -5.72 20.36 -8.68
N ALA A 415 -6.87 19.69 -8.59
CA ALA A 415 -7.08 18.30 -8.96
C ALA A 415 -8.35 18.12 -9.80
N THR A 416 -8.49 16.98 -10.43
CA THR A 416 -9.78 16.53 -10.96
C THR A 416 -10.52 15.81 -9.85
N TRP A 417 -11.63 16.40 -9.41
CA TRP A 417 -12.52 15.87 -8.38
C TRP A 417 -13.63 15.07 -9.04
N ARG A 418 -13.93 13.88 -8.50
CA ARG A 418 -15.07 13.07 -8.88
C ARG A 418 -15.96 12.81 -7.70
N LEU A 419 -17.28 12.97 -7.87
CA LEU A 419 -18.29 12.56 -6.92
C LEU A 419 -18.91 11.26 -7.39
N ILE A 420 -18.79 10.22 -6.59
CA ILE A 420 -19.34 8.90 -6.82
C ILE A 420 -20.51 8.70 -5.85
N ARG A 421 -21.67 8.28 -6.34
CA ARG A 421 -22.81 7.87 -5.54
C ARG A 421 -23.16 6.41 -5.85
N ASP A 422 -23.13 5.57 -4.82
CA ASP A 422 -23.48 4.14 -4.94
C ASP A 422 -22.72 3.41 -6.06
N GLY A 423 -21.44 3.77 -6.25
CA GLY A 423 -20.55 3.23 -7.28
C GLY A 423 -20.63 3.92 -8.65
N ILE A 424 -21.49 4.91 -8.82
CA ILE A 424 -21.67 5.63 -10.08
C ILE A 424 -21.08 7.04 -9.98
N ALA A 425 -20.15 7.37 -10.87
CA ALA A 425 -19.64 8.75 -10.98
C ALA A 425 -20.76 9.67 -11.51
N ILE A 426 -21.15 10.66 -10.70
CA ILE A 426 -22.25 11.56 -10.99
C ILE A 426 -21.84 12.99 -11.28
N ARG A 427 -20.62 13.39 -10.88
CA ARG A 427 -20.04 14.73 -11.15
C ARG A 427 -18.53 14.64 -11.28
N GLU A 428 -17.98 15.52 -12.10
CA GLU A 428 -16.56 15.76 -12.23
C GLU A 428 -16.31 17.27 -12.32
N THR A 429 -15.27 17.78 -11.63
CA THR A 429 -14.90 19.19 -11.62
C THR A 429 -13.39 19.29 -11.46
N ARG A 430 -12.74 20.22 -12.16
CA ARG A 430 -11.32 20.52 -11.99
C ARG A 430 -11.12 21.80 -11.19
N GLY A 431 -10.28 21.75 -10.18
CA GLY A 431 -9.98 22.88 -9.30
C GLY A 431 -9.41 22.44 -7.97
N ASP A 432 -9.27 23.37 -7.07
CA ASP A 432 -8.80 23.14 -5.70
C ASP A 432 -9.93 23.23 -4.67
N GLU A 433 -11.15 23.56 -5.11
CA GLU A 433 -12.36 23.62 -4.30
C GLU A 433 -13.55 23.03 -5.04
N VAL A 434 -14.47 22.43 -4.29
CA VAL A 434 -15.76 21.96 -4.79
C VAL A 434 -16.90 22.31 -3.82
N ALA A 435 -18.09 22.55 -4.40
CA ALA A 435 -19.33 22.69 -3.67
C ALA A 435 -20.45 22.03 -4.51
N TRP A 436 -20.90 20.86 -4.08
CA TRP A 436 -21.89 20.08 -4.79
C TRP A 436 -23.13 19.86 -3.95
N GLU A 437 -24.28 20.20 -4.47
CA GLU A 437 -25.55 19.87 -3.85
C GLU A 437 -25.79 18.35 -3.91
N VAL A 438 -26.22 17.77 -2.78
CA VAL A 438 -26.64 16.36 -2.66
C VAL A 438 -28.13 16.26 -2.98
N THR A 439 -28.42 15.77 -4.15
CA THR A 439 -29.80 15.73 -4.69
C THR A 439 -30.61 14.52 -4.29
N SER A 440 -29.99 13.50 -3.68
CA SER A 440 -30.65 12.25 -3.28
C SER A 440 -29.85 11.48 -2.24
N PRO A 441 -30.51 10.61 -1.45
CA PRO A 441 -29.87 9.65 -0.58
C PRO A 441 -28.90 8.71 -1.29
N GLY A 442 -28.00 8.05 -0.55
CA GLY A 442 -27.01 7.10 -1.02
C GLY A 442 -25.66 7.24 -0.32
N ALA A 443 -24.73 6.37 -0.63
CA ALA A 443 -23.33 6.46 -0.22
C ALA A 443 -22.57 7.36 -1.20
N HIS A 444 -22.10 8.52 -0.74
CA HIS A 444 -21.41 9.53 -1.56
C HIS A 444 -19.94 9.58 -1.20
N ARG A 445 -19.05 9.21 -2.09
CA ARG A 445 -17.61 9.33 -1.90
C ARG A 445 -16.96 10.24 -2.93
N VAL A 446 -15.77 10.73 -2.58
CA VAL A 446 -15.02 11.69 -3.41
C VAL A 446 -13.68 11.08 -3.77
N GLU A 447 -13.29 11.26 -5.03
CA GLU A 447 -11.95 10.95 -5.53
C GLU A 447 -11.27 12.21 -6.05
N LEU A 448 -9.95 12.32 -5.83
CA LEU A 448 -9.10 13.32 -6.46
C LEU A 448 -8.06 12.66 -7.33
N TRP A 449 -7.86 13.23 -8.52
CA TRP A 449 -6.94 12.73 -9.52
C TRP A 449 -5.94 13.83 -9.91
N LEU A 450 -4.67 13.46 -10.06
CA LEU A 450 -3.60 14.35 -10.55
C LEU A 450 -3.04 13.82 -11.87
N ASP A 451 -2.63 14.73 -12.73
CA ASP A 451 -1.89 14.40 -13.95
C ASP A 451 -0.41 14.23 -13.62
N VAL A 452 0.07 12.98 -13.60
CA VAL A 452 1.46 12.64 -13.32
C VAL A 452 2.17 12.36 -14.64
N ALA A 453 2.91 13.32 -15.14
CA ALA A 453 3.65 13.23 -16.40
C ALA A 453 2.73 12.88 -17.60
N GLY A 454 1.53 13.48 -17.68
CA GLY A 454 0.55 13.28 -18.76
C GLY A 454 -0.35 12.05 -18.56
N GLU A 455 -0.31 11.39 -17.40
CA GLU A 455 -1.18 10.27 -17.06
C GLU A 455 -2.04 10.63 -15.84
N PRO A 456 -3.38 10.60 -15.92
CA PRO A 456 -4.23 10.81 -14.77
C PRO A 456 -4.12 9.62 -13.80
N LEU A 457 -3.65 9.87 -12.58
CA LEU A 457 -3.56 8.87 -11.51
C LEU A 457 -4.46 9.27 -10.34
N PRO A 458 -5.10 8.29 -9.67
CA PRO A 458 -5.82 8.55 -8.43
C PRO A 458 -4.81 9.02 -7.36
N TRP A 459 -5.16 10.09 -6.67
CA TRP A 459 -4.36 10.64 -5.59
C TRP A 459 -5.04 10.44 -4.23
N ILE A 460 -6.35 10.74 -4.13
CA ILE A 460 -7.11 10.61 -2.89
C ILE A 460 -8.39 9.85 -3.16
N LEU A 461 -8.72 8.88 -2.29
CA LEU A 461 -9.97 8.13 -2.27
C LEU A 461 -10.60 8.31 -0.88
N ALA A 462 -11.63 9.15 -0.77
CA ALA A 462 -12.25 9.45 0.52
C ALA A 462 -13.34 8.43 0.88
N ASN A 463 -13.48 8.12 2.16
CA ASN A 463 -14.59 7.31 2.66
C ASN A 463 -15.94 7.99 2.42
N PRO A 464 -17.05 7.24 2.24
CA PRO A 464 -18.33 7.81 1.86
C PRO A 464 -19.01 8.58 2.99
N PHE A 465 -19.80 9.60 2.62
CA PHE A 465 -20.90 10.09 3.43
C PHE A 465 -22.12 9.22 3.19
N TYR A 466 -22.78 8.79 4.24
CA TYR A 466 -24.00 7.96 4.16
C TYR A 466 -25.23 8.86 4.35
N VAL A 467 -25.80 9.28 3.23
CA VAL A 467 -27.01 10.12 3.22
C VAL A 467 -28.24 9.21 3.19
N ARG A 468 -29.06 9.26 4.26
CA ARG A 468 -30.22 8.39 4.41
C ARG A 468 -31.49 9.08 3.95
N GLN A 469 -32.48 8.30 3.53
CA GLN A 469 -33.83 8.79 3.33
C GLN A 469 -34.39 9.15 4.73
N PRO A 470 -34.95 10.37 4.93
CA PRO A 470 -35.70 10.67 6.16
C PRO A 470 -36.87 9.70 6.33
N ASP A 471 -37.15 9.30 7.56
CA ASP A 471 -38.30 8.47 7.93
C ASP A 471 -39.64 9.20 7.66
#